data_ff98f8dedc36af8562c22eb1f9b915b4
#
_entry.id   ff98f8dedc36af8562c22eb1f9b915b4
#
_cell.length_a   1.000
_cell.length_b   1.000
_cell.length_c   1.000
_cell.angle_alpha   90.00
_cell.angle_beta   90.00
_cell.angle_gamma   90.00
#
_symmetry.space_group_name_H-M   'P 1'
#
loop_
_entity.id
_entity.type
_entity.pdbx_description
1 polymer ?
#
loop_
_entity_poly.entity_id
_entity_poly.type
_entity_poly.pdbx_seq_one_letter_code
_entity_poly.pdbx_strand_id
1 'polypeptide(L)'
;MPVPHLETARASLASLGFTVAPDAVHPFGTENACIFFSDGTYIEPLGIAEREVCEVQAIAGNVFVAHDQAYRFRRGVPGFEGLAFASDDALADRGRFERAGIADGEILEFRRLARSPDGSEAELGFRLAFARDRRAPDLSLFACEPIHRFKPDRSALTGHPNGTTGIRRVVMSEPNPTDFQYLLQEVVGERSILADGFGFSIETGNVTIEVASPDALGLRYGAARDGERGLRIEGLVLGTRDLSAVEDHCRRAGAPATRLGERLVVRLGSASGAFLAFERV
;
A
#
# COMPACT_ATOMS: atom_id res chain seq x y z
N MET A 1 -3.42 -0.05 -3.67
CA MET A 1 -4.49 0.91 -3.29
C MET A 1 -5.58 0.88 -4.35
N PRO A 2 -6.64 0.07 -4.19
CA PRO A 2 -7.76 0.04 -5.12
C PRO A 2 -8.41 1.41 -5.30
N VAL A 3 -8.65 1.80 -6.55
CA VAL A 3 -9.30 3.06 -6.92
C VAL A 3 -10.41 2.79 -7.94
N PRO A 4 -11.49 3.62 -7.98
CA PRO A 4 -12.59 3.39 -8.93
C PRO A 4 -12.14 3.63 -10.37
N HIS A 5 -11.38 4.71 -10.61
CA HIS A 5 -10.87 5.12 -11.91
C HIS A 5 -9.44 5.61 -11.74
N LEU A 6 -8.49 5.02 -12.49
CA LEU A 6 -7.07 5.34 -12.36
C LEU A 6 -6.77 6.80 -12.74
N GLU A 7 -7.36 7.31 -13.82
CA GLU A 7 -7.20 8.71 -14.25
C GLU A 7 -7.63 9.70 -13.16
N THR A 8 -8.79 9.46 -12.52
CA THR A 8 -9.30 10.32 -11.43
C THR A 8 -8.37 10.27 -10.23
N ALA A 9 -7.88 9.08 -9.86
CA ALA A 9 -6.94 8.93 -8.76
C ALA A 9 -5.59 9.62 -9.06
N ARG A 10 -5.09 9.50 -10.29
CA ARG A 10 -3.89 10.21 -10.77
C ARG A 10 -4.06 11.72 -10.61
N ALA A 11 -5.16 12.29 -11.13
CA ALA A 11 -5.43 13.73 -11.05
C ALA A 11 -5.53 14.20 -9.59
N SER A 12 -6.20 13.44 -8.75
CA SER A 12 -6.36 13.71 -7.31
C SER A 12 -5.01 13.71 -6.59
N LEU A 13 -4.18 12.69 -6.81
CA LEU A 13 -2.86 12.58 -6.19
C LEU A 13 -1.88 13.65 -6.71
N ALA A 14 -1.94 13.96 -8.01
CA ALA A 14 -1.15 15.05 -8.59
C ALA A 14 -1.54 16.41 -7.99
N SER A 15 -2.83 16.65 -7.73
CA SER A 15 -3.31 17.89 -7.08
C SER A 15 -2.79 18.04 -5.65
N LEU A 16 -2.51 16.92 -4.95
CA LEU A 16 -1.86 16.89 -3.64
C LEU A 16 -0.33 17.09 -3.72
N GLY A 17 0.21 17.34 -4.93
CA GLY A 17 1.62 17.60 -5.15
C GLY A 17 2.49 16.36 -5.29
N PHE A 18 1.92 15.21 -5.61
CA PHE A 18 2.70 14.03 -5.97
C PHE A 18 3.04 14.00 -7.45
N THR A 19 4.25 13.56 -7.78
CA THR A 19 4.63 13.15 -9.14
C THR A 19 4.15 11.72 -9.34
N VAL A 20 3.24 11.51 -10.31
CA VAL A 20 2.65 10.20 -10.59
C VAL A 20 3.26 9.63 -11.87
N ALA A 21 3.77 8.42 -11.81
CA ALA A 21 4.39 7.73 -12.95
C ALA A 21 3.37 7.46 -14.08
N PRO A 22 3.81 7.23 -15.33
CA PRO A 22 2.95 6.76 -16.41
C PRO A 22 2.18 5.50 -16.01
N ASP A 23 1.00 5.32 -16.61
CA ASP A 23 0.18 4.13 -16.40
C ASP A 23 0.88 2.88 -16.91
N ALA A 24 0.65 1.77 -16.21
CA ALA A 24 1.10 0.45 -16.62
C ALA A 24 -0.03 -0.55 -16.45
N VAL A 25 -0.12 -1.51 -17.38
CA VAL A 25 -1.15 -2.55 -17.38
C VAL A 25 -0.52 -3.87 -17.00
N HIS A 26 -1.20 -4.61 -16.14
CA HIS A 26 -0.82 -5.97 -15.79
C HIS A 26 -1.47 -6.97 -16.76
N PRO A 27 -0.81 -8.11 -17.05
CA PRO A 27 -1.35 -9.11 -17.97
C PRO A 27 -2.63 -9.80 -17.48
N PHE A 28 -3.01 -9.53 -16.24
CA PHE A 28 -4.21 -10.05 -15.60
C PHE A 28 -5.35 -9.00 -15.45
N GLY A 29 -5.30 -7.91 -16.24
CA GLY A 29 -6.41 -6.99 -16.46
C GLY A 29 -6.49 -5.80 -15.49
N THR A 30 -5.61 -5.69 -14.50
CA THR A 30 -5.50 -4.48 -13.67
C THR A 30 -4.51 -3.48 -14.26
N GLU A 31 -4.63 -2.21 -13.88
CA GLU A 31 -3.73 -1.12 -14.25
C GLU A 31 -3.25 -0.34 -13.04
N ASN A 32 -2.10 0.30 -13.12
CA ASN A 32 -1.58 1.11 -12.02
C ASN A 32 -0.90 2.40 -12.48
N ALA A 33 -0.73 3.34 -11.53
CA ALA A 33 0.04 4.57 -11.69
C ALA A 33 0.81 4.85 -10.40
N CYS A 34 2.07 4.44 -10.32
CA CYS A 34 2.86 4.49 -9.10
C CYS A 34 3.30 5.91 -8.71
N ILE A 35 3.42 6.15 -7.41
CA ILE A 35 4.13 7.29 -6.82
C ILE A 35 5.39 6.72 -6.16
N PHE A 36 6.56 6.95 -6.78
CA PHE A 36 7.83 6.44 -6.29
C PHE A 36 8.53 7.45 -5.39
N PHE A 37 9.04 7.01 -4.25
CA PHE A 37 9.77 7.88 -3.34
C PHE A 37 11.29 7.64 -3.41
N SER A 38 12.05 8.62 -2.91
CA SER A 38 13.52 8.60 -2.95
C SER A 38 14.14 7.54 -2.03
N ASP A 39 13.39 7.03 -1.05
CA ASP A 39 13.81 5.96 -0.14
C ASP A 39 13.51 4.55 -0.70
N GLY A 40 12.97 4.45 -1.93
CA GLY A 40 12.62 3.21 -2.59
C GLY A 40 11.22 2.70 -2.28
N THR A 41 10.49 3.30 -1.36
CA THR A 41 9.07 2.99 -1.14
C THR A 41 8.19 3.56 -2.24
N TYR A 42 6.96 3.07 -2.37
CA TYR A 42 6.02 3.60 -3.36
C TYR A 42 4.56 3.37 -2.95
N ILE A 43 3.67 4.17 -3.48
CA ILE A 43 2.22 3.96 -3.43
C ILE A 43 1.76 3.56 -4.81
N GLU A 44 0.92 2.53 -4.89
CA GLU A 44 0.38 2.00 -6.14
C GLU A 44 -1.14 2.10 -6.17
N PRO A 45 -1.71 3.19 -6.71
CA PRO A 45 -3.11 3.21 -7.13
C PRO A 45 -3.37 2.13 -8.17
N LEU A 46 -4.40 1.32 -7.94
CA LEU A 46 -4.75 0.15 -8.76
C LEU A 46 -6.15 0.32 -9.34
N GLY A 47 -6.25 0.37 -10.66
CA GLY A 47 -7.48 0.41 -11.43
C GLY A 47 -7.79 -0.94 -12.08
N ILE A 48 -8.95 -1.04 -12.71
CA ILE A 48 -9.36 -2.17 -13.54
C ILE A 48 -9.36 -1.70 -15.00
N ALA A 49 -8.42 -2.20 -15.82
CA ALA A 49 -8.35 -1.93 -17.25
C ALA A 49 -9.28 -2.85 -18.04
N GLU A 50 -9.27 -4.14 -17.73
CA GLU A 50 -10.01 -5.17 -18.45
C GLU A 50 -10.76 -6.10 -17.47
N ARG A 51 -12.04 -5.79 -17.22
CA ARG A 51 -12.85 -6.51 -16.23
C ARG A 51 -12.97 -8.00 -16.52
N GLU A 52 -13.25 -8.39 -17.78
CA GLU A 52 -13.39 -9.78 -18.17
C GLU A 52 -12.11 -10.59 -17.96
N VAL A 53 -10.96 -9.96 -18.20
CA VAL A 53 -9.65 -10.58 -17.94
C VAL A 53 -9.48 -10.79 -16.43
N CYS A 54 -9.80 -9.79 -15.60
CA CYS A 54 -9.76 -9.94 -14.14
C CYS A 54 -10.64 -11.09 -13.64
N GLU A 55 -11.88 -11.21 -14.15
CA GLU A 55 -12.80 -12.30 -13.75
C GLU A 55 -12.21 -13.67 -14.08
N VAL A 56 -11.71 -13.86 -15.30
CA VAL A 56 -11.09 -15.12 -15.72
C VAL A 56 -9.85 -15.44 -14.88
N GLN A 57 -9.03 -14.46 -14.61
CA GLN A 57 -7.83 -14.62 -13.80
C GLN A 57 -8.13 -14.97 -12.35
N ALA A 58 -9.11 -14.33 -11.73
CA ALA A 58 -9.53 -14.65 -10.36
C ALA A 58 -10.05 -16.10 -10.26
N ILE A 59 -10.89 -16.55 -11.21
CA ILE A 59 -11.39 -17.93 -11.29
C ILE A 59 -10.24 -18.92 -11.52
N ALA A 60 -9.23 -18.54 -12.29
CA ALA A 60 -8.03 -19.37 -12.54
C ALA A 60 -7.06 -19.43 -11.33
N GLY A 61 -7.36 -18.74 -10.22
CA GLY A 61 -6.58 -18.80 -8.99
C GLY A 61 -5.51 -17.71 -8.87
N ASN A 62 -5.60 -16.63 -9.66
CA ASN A 62 -4.74 -15.46 -9.46
C ASN A 62 -5.13 -14.75 -8.16
N VAL A 63 -4.32 -14.97 -7.11
CA VAL A 63 -4.56 -14.46 -5.75
C VAL A 63 -4.59 -12.94 -5.71
N PHE A 64 -3.73 -12.26 -6.49
CA PHE A 64 -3.69 -10.80 -6.54
C PHE A 64 -5.03 -10.21 -6.98
N VAL A 65 -5.58 -10.72 -8.08
CA VAL A 65 -6.87 -10.26 -8.61
C VAL A 65 -8.03 -10.66 -7.72
N ALA A 66 -8.01 -11.89 -7.17
CA ALA A 66 -9.06 -12.37 -6.28
C ALA A 66 -9.17 -11.53 -5.00
N HIS A 67 -8.03 -11.10 -4.43
CA HIS A 67 -8.01 -10.21 -3.27
C HIS A 67 -8.55 -8.83 -3.61
N ASP A 68 -8.09 -8.20 -4.71
CA ASP A 68 -8.58 -6.89 -5.16
C ASP A 68 -10.10 -6.90 -5.38
N GLN A 69 -10.63 -7.93 -6.03
CA GLN A 69 -12.08 -8.08 -6.23
C GLN A 69 -12.83 -8.21 -4.90
N ALA A 70 -12.33 -9.05 -3.98
CA ALA A 70 -12.93 -9.24 -2.67
C ALA A 70 -12.92 -7.94 -1.85
N TYR A 71 -11.82 -7.20 -1.86
CA TYR A 71 -11.72 -5.91 -1.20
C TYR A 71 -12.72 -4.89 -1.77
N ARG A 72 -12.75 -4.73 -3.10
CA ARG A 72 -13.68 -3.80 -3.78
C ARG A 72 -15.14 -4.12 -3.46
N PHE A 73 -15.49 -5.41 -3.42
CA PHE A 73 -16.83 -5.86 -3.07
C PHE A 73 -17.20 -5.55 -1.62
N ARG A 74 -16.26 -5.77 -0.68
CA ARG A 74 -16.51 -5.63 0.75
C ARG A 74 -16.40 -4.20 1.25
N ARG A 75 -15.40 -3.45 0.78
CA ARG A 75 -15.01 -2.15 1.36
C ARG A 75 -15.33 -0.98 0.45
N GLY A 76 -15.44 -1.22 -0.83
CA GLY A 76 -15.48 -0.13 -1.79
C GLY A 76 -14.10 0.51 -1.98
N VAL A 77 -14.07 1.69 -2.55
CA VAL A 77 -12.83 2.39 -2.93
C VAL A 77 -13.00 3.90 -2.77
N PRO A 78 -11.90 4.67 -2.61
CA PRO A 78 -10.50 4.24 -2.51
C PRO A 78 -10.13 3.73 -1.12
N GLY A 79 -9.05 2.93 -1.03
CA GLY A 79 -8.52 2.43 0.24
C GLY A 79 -7.21 1.67 0.05
N PHE A 80 -6.62 1.24 1.16
CA PHE A 80 -5.42 0.42 1.13
C PHE A 80 -5.79 -1.03 1.41
N GLU A 81 -5.51 -1.90 0.44
CA GLU A 81 -5.76 -3.34 0.53
C GLU A 81 -4.48 -4.11 0.78
N GLY A 82 -3.42 -3.77 0.02
CA GLY A 82 -2.22 -4.59 -0.07
C GLY A 82 -0.97 -3.90 0.47
N LEU A 83 -0.09 -4.71 1.05
CA LEU A 83 1.26 -4.31 1.43
C LEU A 83 2.25 -5.30 0.82
N ALA A 84 3.12 -4.77 -0.06
CA ALA A 84 4.19 -5.51 -0.69
C ALA A 84 5.49 -5.32 0.09
N PHE A 85 6.18 -6.43 0.35
CA PHE A 85 7.52 -6.44 0.95
C PHE A 85 8.55 -6.79 -0.12
N ALA A 86 9.63 -6.03 -0.19
CA ALA A 86 10.74 -6.37 -1.08
C ALA A 86 11.32 -7.74 -0.72
N SER A 87 11.58 -8.55 -1.72
CA SER A 87 12.15 -9.89 -1.58
C SER A 87 13.27 -10.11 -2.61
N ASP A 88 14.29 -10.85 -2.20
CA ASP A 88 15.34 -11.36 -3.08
C ASP A 88 15.06 -12.81 -3.52
N ASP A 89 14.11 -13.51 -2.86
CA ASP A 89 13.73 -14.90 -3.14
C ASP A 89 12.30 -15.18 -2.67
N ALA A 90 11.33 -14.95 -3.54
CA ALA A 90 9.91 -15.19 -3.25
C ALA A 90 9.58 -16.68 -3.03
N LEU A 91 10.40 -17.62 -3.56
CA LEU A 91 10.21 -19.03 -3.33
C LEU A 91 10.59 -19.40 -1.89
N ALA A 92 11.69 -18.83 -1.37
CA ALA A 92 12.07 -18.98 0.02
C ALA A 92 11.02 -18.37 0.97
N ASP A 93 10.48 -17.20 0.63
CA ASP A 93 9.38 -16.57 1.38
C ASP A 93 8.14 -17.44 1.38
N ARG A 94 7.75 -17.99 0.23
CA ARG A 94 6.63 -18.94 0.13
C ARG A 94 6.83 -20.11 1.07
N GLY A 95 8.01 -20.74 1.06
CA GLY A 95 8.33 -21.84 1.97
C GLY A 95 8.29 -21.43 3.45
N ARG A 96 8.65 -20.20 3.78
CA ARG A 96 8.51 -19.63 5.13
C ARG A 96 7.04 -19.48 5.51
N PHE A 97 6.21 -18.92 4.63
CA PHE A 97 4.78 -18.76 4.86
C PHE A 97 4.05 -20.11 5.00
N GLU A 98 4.45 -21.12 4.23
CA GLU A 98 3.91 -22.49 4.36
C GLU A 98 4.21 -23.10 5.72
N ARG A 99 5.48 -23.01 6.17
CA ARG A 99 5.86 -23.52 7.51
C ARG A 99 5.13 -22.80 8.64
N ALA A 100 4.82 -21.51 8.45
CA ALA A 100 4.07 -20.71 9.41
C ALA A 100 2.54 -20.92 9.32
N GLY A 101 2.05 -21.66 8.31
CA GLY A 101 0.63 -21.90 8.09
C GLY A 101 -0.16 -20.67 7.62
N ILE A 102 0.53 -19.68 7.00
CA ILE A 102 -0.07 -18.43 6.52
C ILE A 102 0.03 -18.26 5.00
N ALA A 103 0.61 -19.20 4.27
CA ALA A 103 0.69 -19.12 2.82
C ALA A 103 -0.70 -19.08 2.16
N ASP A 104 -0.85 -18.27 1.10
CA ASP A 104 -2.09 -18.14 0.34
C ASP A 104 -1.86 -18.32 -1.16
N GLY A 105 -2.65 -19.20 -1.79
CA GLY A 105 -2.57 -19.51 -3.21
C GLY A 105 -1.20 -20.01 -3.68
N GLU A 106 -0.97 -19.97 -4.96
CA GLU A 106 0.31 -20.30 -5.58
C GLU A 106 1.16 -19.05 -5.80
N ILE A 107 2.45 -19.24 -6.09
CA ILE A 107 3.32 -18.13 -6.54
C ILE A 107 2.73 -17.53 -7.83
N LEU A 108 2.57 -16.21 -7.85
CA LEU A 108 2.20 -15.49 -9.05
C LEU A 108 3.47 -14.96 -9.73
N GLU A 109 3.81 -15.51 -10.90
CA GLU A 109 4.86 -14.96 -11.75
C GLU A 109 4.24 -14.27 -12.97
N PHE A 110 4.67 -13.04 -13.25
CA PHE A 110 4.21 -12.30 -14.40
C PHE A 110 5.27 -11.35 -14.94
N ARG A 111 5.07 -10.92 -16.19
CA ARG A 111 5.91 -9.94 -16.86
C ARG A 111 5.04 -8.85 -17.47
N ARG A 112 5.57 -7.65 -17.52
CA ARG A 112 4.91 -6.53 -18.16
C ARG A 112 5.93 -5.57 -18.78
N LEU A 113 5.52 -4.86 -19.81
CA LEU A 113 6.30 -3.76 -20.34
C LEU A 113 6.23 -2.57 -19.37
N ALA A 114 7.36 -1.93 -19.16
CA ALA A 114 7.47 -0.65 -18.51
C ALA A 114 8.08 0.35 -19.45
N ARG A 115 7.49 1.54 -19.52
CA ARG A 115 8.00 2.64 -20.32
C ARG A 115 8.69 3.65 -19.42
N SER A 116 9.95 3.96 -19.73
CA SER A 116 10.71 5.00 -19.06
C SER A 116 10.29 6.40 -19.55
N PRO A 117 10.58 7.48 -18.78
CA PRO A 117 10.26 8.84 -19.20
C PRO A 117 10.90 9.27 -20.52
N ASP A 118 12.03 8.67 -20.90
CA ASP A 118 12.72 8.89 -22.19
C ASP A 118 12.08 8.14 -23.38
N GLY A 119 10.98 7.39 -23.11
CA GLY A 119 10.26 6.60 -24.10
C GLY A 119 10.84 5.20 -24.35
N SER A 120 11.94 4.83 -23.71
CA SER A 120 12.47 3.46 -23.78
C SER A 120 11.52 2.48 -23.09
N GLU A 121 11.43 1.26 -23.66
CA GLU A 121 10.62 0.18 -23.09
C GLU A 121 11.54 -0.93 -22.57
N ALA A 122 11.19 -1.48 -21.41
CA ALA A 122 11.85 -2.64 -20.85
C ALA A 122 10.82 -3.62 -20.30
N GLU A 123 11.08 -4.91 -20.45
CA GLU A 123 10.29 -5.93 -19.78
C GLU A 123 10.70 -6.03 -18.31
N LEU A 124 9.74 -5.89 -17.43
CA LEU A 124 9.88 -6.13 -15.99
C LEU A 124 9.16 -7.42 -15.64
N GLY A 125 9.83 -8.30 -14.88
CA GLY A 125 9.24 -9.51 -14.35
C GLY A 125 9.20 -9.49 -12.84
N PHE A 126 8.17 -10.09 -12.27
CA PHE A 126 7.94 -10.15 -10.84
C PHE A 126 7.47 -11.55 -10.43
N ARG A 127 7.84 -11.92 -9.22
CA ARG A 127 7.35 -13.12 -8.55
C ARG A 127 6.79 -12.72 -7.19
N LEU A 128 5.53 -13.09 -6.94
CA LEU A 128 4.83 -12.74 -5.71
C LEU A 128 4.51 -14.00 -4.90
N ALA A 129 4.86 -13.97 -3.61
CA ALA A 129 4.45 -14.98 -2.64
C ALA A 129 3.49 -14.35 -1.64
N PHE A 130 2.28 -14.90 -1.52
CA PHE A 130 1.21 -14.33 -0.70
C PHE A 130 1.14 -14.97 0.68
N ALA A 131 0.81 -14.14 1.68
CA ALA A 131 0.49 -14.55 3.03
C ALA A 131 -0.87 -14.00 3.45
N ARG A 132 -1.65 -14.79 4.19
CA ARG A 132 -3.00 -14.44 4.60
C ARG A 132 -3.36 -14.98 5.98
N ASP A 133 -4.16 -14.20 6.69
CA ASP A 133 -5.00 -14.68 7.77
C ASP A 133 -6.47 -14.48 7.36
N ARG A 134 -7.26 -15.55 7.36
CA ARG A 134 -8.68 -15.50 6.95
C ARG A 134 -9.54 -14.60 7.84
N ARG A 135 -9.05 -14.26 9.04
CA ARG A 135 -9.69 -13.27 9.93
C ARG A 135 -9.48 -11.83 9.48
N ALA A 136 -8.56 -11.59 8.52
CA ALA A 136 -8.29 -10.29 7.91
C ALA A 136 -8.61 -10.31 6.40
N PRO A 137 -9.88 -10.43 6.00
CA PRO A 137 -10.26 -10.63 4.60
C PRO A 137 -10.00 -9.41 3.70
N ASP A 138 -9.78 -8.24 4.28
CA ASP A 138 -9.55 -6.97 3.59
C ASP A 138 -8.06 -6.62 3.48
N LEU A 139 -7.16 -7.56 3.81
CA LEU A 139 -5.72 -7.35 3.81
C LEU A 139 -5.02 -8.38 2.92
N SER A 140 -4.24 -7.91 1.96
CA SER A 140 -3.35 -8.70 1.11
C SER A 140 -1.89 -8.40 1.48
N LEU A 141 -1.16 -9.41 1.92
CA LEU A 141 0.27 -9.30 2.24
C LEU A 141 1.06 -10.18 1.29
N PHE A 142 2.14 -9.67 0.72
CA PHE A 142 2.96 -10.46 -0.19
C PHE A 142 4.41 -10.00 -0.26
N ALA A 143 5.31 -10.97 -0.42
CA ALA A 143 6.68 -10.74 -0.82
C ALA A 143 6.74 -10.53 -2.33
N CYS A 144 7.50 -9.54 -2.81
CA CYS A 144 7.63 -9.19 -4.22
C CYS A 144 9.10 -9.23 -4.63
N GLU A 145 9.46 -10.22 -5.44
CA GLU A 145 10.78 -10.39 -6.02
C GLU A 145 10.80 -9.88 -7.47
N PRO A 146 11.63 -8.89 -7.82
CA PRO A 146 11.88 -8.56 -9.22
C PRO A 146 12.80 -9.62 -9.85
N ILE A 147 12.30 -10.35 -10.88
CA ILE A 147 13.05 -11.45 -11.53
C ILE A 147 14.10 -10.93 -12.53
N HIS A 148 14.00 -9.70 -12.98
CA HIS A 148 14.99 -9.10 -13.85
C HIS A 148 15.85 -8.07 -13.11
N ARG A 149 17.16 -8.11 -13.37
CA ARG A 149 18.13 -7.17 -12.75
C ARG A 149 18.03 -5.74 -13.30
N PHE A 150 17.23 -5.51 -14.34
CA PHE A 150 17.04 -4.17 -14.88
C PHE A 150 16.26 -3.33 -13.87
N LYS A 151 16.90 -2.25 -13.41
CA LYS A 151 16.25 -1.24 -12.59
C LYS A 151 16.04 0.00 -13.47
N PRO A 152 14.77 0.32 -13.82
CA PRO A 152 14.51 1.55 -14.56
C PRO A 152 14.97 2.76 -13.74
N ASP A 153 15.55 3.74 -14.42
CA ASP A 153 15.85 5.03 -13.76
C ASP A 153 14.53 5.74 -13.43
N ARG A 154 14.28 5.92 -12.15
CA ARG A 154 13.10 6.58 -11.61
C ARG A 154 13.42 7.94 -10.99
N SER A 155 14.63 8.45 -11.16
CA SER A 155 15.09 9.70 -10.53
C SER A 155 14.16 10.88 -10.81
N ALA A 156 13.65 11.00 -12.05
CA ALA A 156 12.68 12.02 -12.44
C ALA A 156 11.29 11.85 -11.79
N LEU A 157 10.98 10.68 -11.23
CA LEU A 157 9.68 10.34 -10.64
C LEU A 157 9.69 10.39 -9.11
N THR A 158 10.85 10.60 -8.47
CA THR A 158 11.00 10.61 -7.01
C THR A 158 10.96 12.00 -6.39
N GLY A 159 10.96 13.04 -7.22
CA GLY A 159 10.82 14.44 -6.77
C GLY A 159 9.35 14.85 -6.74
N HIS A 160 8.88 15.27 -5.56
CA HIS A 160 7.48 15.65 -5.38
C HIS A 160 7.37 17.13 -5.00
N PRO A 161 6.51 17.93 -5.70
CA PRO A 161 6.24 19.34 -5.37
C PRO A 161 5.82 19.56 -3.91
N ASN A 162 5.19 18.59 -3.25
CA ASN A 162 4.82 18.65 -1.83
C ASN A 162 5.95 18.27 -0.87
N GLY A 163 7.18 18.05 -1.38
CA GLY A 163 8.37 17.74 -0.58
C GLY A 163 8.39 16.33 0.03
N THR A 164 7.45 15.45 -0.30
CA THR A 164 7.40 14.10 0.25
C THR A 164 8.61 13.27 -0.20
N THR A 165 9.19 12.50 0.72
CA THR A 165 10.42 11.74 0.51
C THR A 165 10.27 10.23 0.63
N GLY A 166 9.24 9.74 1.33
CA GLY A 166 9.06 8.31 1.55
C GLY A 166 7.92 7.96 2.49
N ILE A 167 7.63 6.68 2.59
CA ILE A 167 6.70 6.12 3.57
C ILE A 167 7.49 5.86 4.87
N ARG A 168 7.05 6.50 5.96
CA ARG A 168 7.65 6.30 7.29
C ARG A 168 6.93 5.24 8.09
N ARG A 169 5.60 5.15 7.88
CA ARG A 169 4.78 4.21 8.64
C ARG A 169 3.59 3.74 7.82
N VAL A 170 3.28 2.46 7.91
CA VAL A 170 2.00 1.88 7.51
C VAL A 170 1.15 1.75 8.76
N VAL A 171 -0.01 2.40 8.78
CA VAL A 171 -0.93 2.39 9.92
C VAL A 171 -2.03 1.38 9.64
N MET A 172 -2.05 0.36 10.46
CA MET A 172 -3.10 -0.66 10.47
C MET A 172 -3.95 -0.52 11.73
N SER A 173 -5.14 -1.10 11.72
CA SER A 173 -5.96 -1.15 12.91
C SER A 173 -6.68 -2.49 13.08
N GLU A 174 -6.94 -2.82 14.37
CA GLU A 174 -7.73 -3.95 14.80
C GLU A 174 -8.21 -3.68 16.24
N PRO A 175 -9.48 -4.00 16.62
CA PRO A 175 -9.95 -3.89 17.99
C PRO A 175 -9.08 -4.62 19.03
N ASN A 176 -8.49 -5.76 18.65
CA ASN A 176 -7.48 -6.45 19.46
C ASN A 176 -6.19 -6.64 18.64
N PRO A 177 -5.27 -5.66 18.59
CA PRO A 177 -4.08 -5.67 17.75
C PRO A 177 -3.24 -6.94 17.84
N THR A 178 -3.12 -7.54 19.04
CA THR A 178 -2.29 -8.73 19.27
C THR A 178 -2.77 -9.98 18.56
N ASP A 179 -4.02 -10.05 18.10
CA ASP A 179 -4.55 -11.18 17.33
C ASP A 179 -3.79 -11.41 16.02
N PHE A 180 -3.15 -10.37 15.48
CA PHE A 180 -2.41 -10.42 14.21
C PHE A 180 -0.89 -10.25 14.36
N GLN A 181 -0.38 -10.22 15.59
CA GLN A 181 1.05 -10.08 15.85
C GLN A 181 1.85 -11.19 15.17
N TYR A 182 1.43 -12.45 15.33
CA TYR A 182 2.11 -13.60 14.73
C TYR A 182 2.18 -13.50 13.20
N LEU A 183 1.06 -13.17 12.55
CA LEU A 183 1.01 -12.99 11.10
C LEU A 183 2.07 -11.98 10.63
N LEU A 184 2.08 -10.80 11.24
CA LEU A 184 2.98 -9.72 10.82
C LEU A 184 4.45 -10.06 11.12
N GLN A 185 4.76 -10.70 12.26
CA GLN A 185 6.11 -11.17 12.57
C GLN A 185 6.61 -12.18 11.55
N GLU A 186 5.76 -13.13 11.12
CA GLU A 186 6.13 -14.14 10.12
C GLU A 186 6.28 -13.50 8.72
N VAL A 187 5.42 -12.56 8.35
CA VAL A 187 5.51 -11.90 7.03
C VAL A 187 6.74 -11.00 6.94
N VAL A 188 7.00 -10.20 7.98
CA VAL A 188 8.17 -9.29 8.02
C VAL A 188 9.48 -10.07 8.25
N GLY A 189 9.42 -11.21 8.94
CA GLY A 189 10.60 -11.94 9.37
C GLY A 189 11.30 -11.33 10.59
N GLU A 190 10.61 -10.42 11.33
CA GLU A 190 11.12 -9.76 12.53
C GLU A 190 10.30 -10.17 13.76
N ARG A 191 10.99 -10.60 14.80
CA ARG A 191 10.34 -11.05 16.05
C ARG A 191 10.16 -9.95 17.08
N SER A 192 10.98 -8.90 16.99
CA SER A 192 10.94 -7.79 17.94
C SER A 192 9.75 -6.89 17.66
N ILE A 193 9.01 -6.56 18.70
CA ILE A 193 7.92 -5.59 18.64
C ILE A 193 8.10 -4.54 19.73
N LEU A 194 7.57 -3.35 19.47
CA LEU A 194 7.34 -2.34 20.49
C LEU A 194 5.84 -2.30 20.77
N ALA A 195 5.44 -2.64 21.99
CA ALA A 195 4.02 -2.71 22.36
C ALA A 195 3.70 -1.73 23.50
N ASP A 196 2.49 -1.16 23.45
CA ASP A 196 1.91 -0.31 24.50
C ASP A 196 0.45 -0.70 24.76
N GLY A 197 -0.27 0.08 25.57
CA GLY A 197 -1.69 -0.15 25.85
C GLY A 197 -2.64 0.08 24.67
N PHE A 198 -2.13 0.56 23.52
CA PHE A 198 -2.91 0.95 22.36
C PHE A 198 -2.62 0.08 21.12
N GLY A 199 -1.62 -0.80 21.20
CA GLY A 199 -1.24 -1.67 20.11
C GLY A 199 0.24 -2.03 20.10
N PHE A 200 0.79 -2.27 18.91
CA PHE A 200 2.20 -2.57 18.74
C PHE A 200 2.74 -2.04 17.42
N SER A 201 4.06 -1.99 17.31
CA SER A 201 4.75 -1.72 16.04
C SER A 201 5.89 -2.71 15.79
N ILE A 202 6.19 -2.90 14.50
CA ILE A 202 7.31 -3.70 13.98
C ILE A 202 8.13 -2.80 13.07
N GLU A 203 9.44 -2.77 13.28
CA GLU A 203 10.39 -2.07 12.40
C GLU A 203 10.81 -2.99 11.25
N THR A 204 10.68 -2.53 10.01
CA THR A 204 11.04 -3.32 8.82
C THR A 204 12.37 -2.90 8.19
N GLY A 205 13.14 -2.08 8.89
CA GLY A 205 14.39 -1.51 8.39
C GLY A 205 14.24 -0.12 7.76
N ASN A 206 13.20 0.12 6.97
CA ASN A 206 12.94 1.42 6.35
C ASN A 206 11.56 2.01 6.68
N VAL A 207 10.62 1.18 7.11
CA VAL A 207 9.23 1.56 7.41
C VAL A 207 8.81 0.91 8.72
N THR A 208 8.07 1.62 9.56
CA THR A 208 7.41 1.05 10.73
C THR A 208 6.01 0.54 10.34
N ILE A 209 5.65 -0.68 10.71
CA ILE A 209 4.27 -1.15 10.68
C ILE A 209 3.67 -0.91 12.05
N GLU A 210 2.68 -0.04 12.15
CA GLU A 210 1.92 0.22 13.37
C GLU A 210 0.56 -0.50 13.31
N VAL A 211 0.22 -1.26 14.34
CA VAL A 211 -1.11 -1.84 14.52
C VAL A 211 -1.75 -1.19 15.74
N ALA A 212 -2.73 -0.34 15.50
CA ALA A 212 -3.37 0.48 16.50
C ALA A 212 -4.78 -0.04 16.85
N SER A 213 -5.19 0.12 18.12
CA SER A 213 -6.60 -0.01 18.48
C SER A 213 -7.42 1.12 17.85
N PRO A 214 -8.76 0.98 17.72
CA PRO A 214 -9.63 2.05 17.23
C PRO A 214 -9.47 3.37 18.02
N ASP A 215 -9.30 3.29 19.32
CA ASP A 215 -9.09 4.47 20.18
C ASP A 215 -7.76 5.18 19.84
N ALA A 216 -6.70 4.40 19.68
CA ALA A 216 -5.40 4.95 19.29
C ALA A 216 -5.43 5.54 17.89
N LEU A 217 -6.12 4.90 16.93
CA LEU A 217 -6.34 5.41 15.58
C LEU A 217 -7.05 6.78 15.62
N GLY A 218 -8.13 6.88 16.43
CA GLY A 218 -8.85 8.13 16.65
C GLY A 218 -7.98 9.22 17.24
N LEU A 219 -7.23 8.90 18.29
CA LEU A 219 -6.38 9.84 19.00
C LEU A 219 -5.20 10.35 18.16
N ARG A 220 -4.53 9.44 17.45
CA ARG A 220 -3.27 9.73 16.73
C ARG A 220 -3.49 10.32 15.33
N TYR A 221 -4.59 9.92 14.67
CA TYR A 221 -4.85 10.24 13.25
C TYR A 221 -6.23 10.86 13.01
N GLY A 222 -7.03 11.04 14.05
CA GLY A 222 -8.41 11.50 13.94
C GLY A 222 -9.28 10.56 13.10
N ALA A 223 -8.84 9.31 12.86
CA ALA A 223 -9.51 8.34 12.02
C ALA A 223 -10.49 7.51 12.85
N ALA A 224 -11.67 7.26 12.30
CA ALA A 224 -12.64 6.36 12.90
C ALA A 224 -12.61 5.02 12.18
N ARG A 225 -12.78 3.95 12.94
CA ARG A 225 -13.00 2.61 12.43
C ARG A 225 -14.38 2.12 12.86
N ASP A 226 -15.07 1.40 11.98
CA ASP A 226 -16.26 0.64 12.34
C ASP A 226 -15.91 -0.49 13.32
N GLY A 227 -16.90 -1.09 13.97
CA GLY A 227 -16.73 -2.18 14.95
C GLY A 227 -16.37 -3.53 14.31
N GLU A 228 -16.21 -3.61 13.00
CA GLU A 228 -15.94 -4.87 12.31
C GLU A 228 -14.51 -5.36 12.62
N ARG A 229 -14.39 -6.67 12.95
CA ARG A 229 -13.11 -7.32 13.22
C ARG A 229 -12.34 -7.61 11.93
N GLY A 230 -11.03 -7.72 12.06
CA GLY A 230 -10.07 -8.02 10.99
C GLY A 230 -9.04 -6.91 10.79
N LEU A 231 -7.79 -7.27 10.63
CA LEU A 231 -6.70 -6.31 10.41
C LEU A 231 -6.88 -5.58 9.07
N ARG A 232 -6.75 -4.25 9.07
CA ARG A 232 -6.89 -3.40 7.89
C ARG A 232 -5.81 -2.33 7.86
N ILE A 233 -5.39 -1.92 6.66
CA ILE A 233 -4.55 -0.74 6.46
C ILE A 233 -5.47 0.49 6.41
N GLU A 234 -5.29 1.39 7.36
CA GLU A 234 -6.11 2.60 7.49
C GLU A 234 -5.44 3.82 6.83
N GLY A 235 -4.11 3.84 6.79
CA GLY A 235 -3.40 4.96 6.21
C GLY A 235 -1.89 4.79 6.18
N LEU A 236 -1.24 5.82 5.67
CA LEU A 236 0.21 5.92 5.59
C LEU A 236 0.69 7.20 6.27
N VAL A 237 1.82 7.12 6.98
CA VAL A 237 2.56 8.32 7.41
C VAL A 237 3.71 8.52 6.44
N LEU A 238 3.75 9.69 5.83
CA LEU A 238 4.73 10.09 4.83
C LEU A 238 5.68 11.14 5.41
N GLY A 239 6.96 10.96 5.17
CA GLY A 239 7.95 11.96 5.49
C GLY A 239 7.95 13.09 4.45
N THR A 240 7.95 14.34 4.88
CA THR A 240 8.11 15.50 4.01
C THR A 240 9.13 16.48 4.53
N ARG A 241 9.83 17.16 3.62
CA ARG A 241 10.75 18.25 3.97
C ARG A 241 10.01 19.55 4.26
N ASP A 242 8.77 19.69 3.78
CA ASP A 242 7.99 20.93 3.88
C ASP A 242 6.49 20.64 4.06
N LEU A 243 6.04 20.67 5.32
CA LEU A 243 4.63 20.53 5.65
C LEU A 243 3.77 21.69 5.11
N SER A 244 4.36 22.88 4.94
CA SER A 244 3.63 24.02 4.39
C SER A 244 3.31 23.81 2.92
N ALA A 245 4.24 23.22 2.16
CA ALA A 245 3.98 22.86 0.76
C ALA A 245 2.84 21.84 0.66
N VAL A 246 2.80 20.83 1.54
CA VAL A 246 1.68 19.86 1.60
C VAL A 246 0.36 20.59 1.86
N GLU A 247 0.33 21.49 2.88
CA GLU A 247 -0.86 22.23 3.26
C GLU A 247 -1.37 23.13 2.13
N ASP A 248 -0.45 23.77 1.39
CA ASP A 248 -0.76 24.60 0.23
C ASP A 248 -1.36 23.79 -0.93
N HIS A 249 -0.83 22.59 -1.18
CA HIS A 249 -1.39 21.67 -2.17
C HIS A 249 -2.79 21.20 -1.77
N CYS A 250 -2.99 20.80 -0.52
CA CYS A 250 -4.31 20.41 0.00
C CYS A 250 -5.34 21.54 -0.14
N ARG A 251 -4.96 22.76 0.22
CA ARG A 251 -5.85 23.93 0.10
C ARG A 251 -6.24 24.19 -1.36
N ARG A 252 -5.27 24.16 -2.28
CA ARG A 252 -5.54 24.35 -3.73
C ARG A 252 -6.40 23.25 -4.32
N ALA A 253 -6.21 22.02 -3.86
CA ALA A 253 -6.99 20.87 -4.26
C ALA A 253 -8.38 20.80 -3.63
N GLY A 254 -8.68 21.66 -2.63
CA GLY A 254 -9.91 21.57 -1.84
C GLY A 254 -9.97 20.28 -1.00
N ALA A 255 -8.83 19.65 -0.73
CA ALA A 255 -8.74 18.42 0.07
C ALA A 255 -8.74 18.78 1.57
N PRO A 256 -9.69 18.26 2.36
CA PRO A 256 -9.71 18.52 3.80
C PRO A 256 -8.45 17.99 4.47
N ALA A 257 -7.69 18.88 5.10
CA ALA A 257 -6.49 18.56 5.86
C ALA A 257 -6.67 19.02 7.32
N THR A 258 -6.33 18.17 8.26
CA THR A 258 -6.42 18.46 9.69
C THR A 258 -5.06 18.33 10.33
N ARG A 259 -4.64 19.35 11.08
CA ARG A 259 -3.41 19.29 11.85
C ARG A 259 -3.66 18.59 13.20
N LEU A 260 -2.92 17.52 13.45
CA LEU A 260 -2.95 16.75 14.68
C LEU A 260 -1.52 16.67 15.27
N GLY A 261 -1.25 17.50 16.26
CA GLY A 261 0.11 17.70 16.76
C GLY A 261 1.03 18.21 15.63
N GLU A 262 2.10 17.49 15.39
CA GLU A 262 3.08 17.83 14.35
C GLU A 262 2.74 17.25 12.97
N ARG A 263 1.63 16.51 12.84
CA ARG A 263 1.19 15.88 11.60
C ARG A 263 0.10 16.67 10.91
N LEU A 264 0.10 16.58 9.59
CA LEU A 264 -1.02 17.00 8.74
C LEU A 264 -1.70 15.75 8.20
N VAL A 265 -2.97 15.55 8.51
CA VAL A 265 -3.75 14.37 8.09
C VAL A 265 -4.73 14.76 7.00
N VAL A 266 -4.68 14.05 5.88
CA VAL A 266 -5.52 14.24 4.69
C VAL A 266 -6.35 12.98 4.45
N ARG A 267 -7.66 13.11 4.31
CA ARG A 267 -8.55 11.98 4.01
C ARG A 267 -8.57 11.68 2.52
N LEU A 268 -8.50 10.41 2.17
CA LEU A 268 -8.61 9.93 0.79
C LEU A 268 -10.09 9.62 0.48
N GLY A 269 -10.86 10.67 0.13
CA GLY A 269 -12.30 10.54 -0.14
C GLY A 269 -13.17 10.57 1.12
N SER A 270 -14.45 10.84 0.94
CA SER A 270 -15.41 11.06 2.03
C SER A 270 -15.91 9.78 2.70
N ALA A 271 -15.79 8.63 2.04
CA ALA A 271 -16.41 7.38 2.46
C ALA A 271 -15.42 6.29 2.92
N SER A 272 -14.13 6.40 2.58
CA SER A 272 -13.18 5.29 2.73
C SER A 272 -12.54 5.17 4.11
N GLY A 273 -12.58 6.20 4.93
CA GLY A 273 -11.79 6.23 6.17
C GLY A 273 -10.27 6.29 5.97
N ALA A 274 -9.74 5.93 4.79
CA ALA A 274 -8.32 5.92 4.49
C ALA A 274 -7.70 7.34 4.53
N PHE A 275 -6.43 7.42 4.96
CA PHE A 275 -5.75 8.71 5.10
C PHE A 275 -4.28 8.67 4.68
N LEU A 276 -3.75 9.85 4.35
CA LEU A 276 -2.33 10.14 4.33
C LEU A 276 -2.02 11.12 5.45
N ALA A 277 -1.08 10.79 6.30
CA ALA A 277 -0.55 11.70 7.30
C ALA A 277 0.87 12.12 6.89
N PHE A 278 1.20 13.38 7.06
CA PHE A 278 2.52 13.92 6.73
C PHE A 278 3.21 14.39 8.00
N GLU A 279 4.48 14.05 8.14
CA GLU A 279 5.33 14.52 9.23
C GLU A 279 6.66 15.05 8.67
N ARG A 280 7.27 16.01 9.38
CA ARG A 280 8.54 16.60 8.95
C ARG A 280 9.69 15.61 9.19
N VAL A 281 10.59 15.49 8.21
CA VAL A 281 11.85 14.74 8.28
C VAL A 281 13.04 15.67 8.31
#